data_3b9d1d5b6e23d1033154b682508c5980
#
_entry.id   3b9d1d5b6e23d1033154b682508c5980
#
_cell.length_a   1.000
_cell.length_b   1.000
_cell.length_c   1.000
_cell.angle_alpha   90.00
_cell.angle_beta   90.00
_cell.angle_gamma   90.00
#
_symmetry.space_group_name_H-M   'P 1'
#
loop_
_entity.id
_entity.type
_entity.pdbx_description
1 polymer ?
#
loop_
_entity_poly.entity_id
_entity_poly.type
_entity_poly.pdbx_seq_one_letter_code
_entity_poly.pdbx_strand_id
1 'polypeptide(L)'
;GDVYKRQAMWNYEKRLQYPISISTPNAKMASFIISQYGGPDGEMGASMRYLAQRFSFANPRIAGVLTDIGTEELAHLEMIGAIVRQLTRGLSAKELEASGFAPYYIDHTAGVWPQAAGGVPFSATEFQSSGDAIADLVEDMAAEQKARKTYDNILRLAKDQEVADPIRFLREREIVHFQRFGEALRLLQEELDSKNYYAFNPNFDCMQNTTR
;
A
#
# COMPACT_ATOMS: atom_id res chain seq x y z
N GLY A 1 -12.19 -38.88 -0.63
CA GLY A 1 -11.35 -38.81 0.59
C GLY A 1 -10.11 -37.96 0.45
N ASP A 2 -9.71 -37.46 -0.74
CA ASP A 2 -8.40 -36.79 -0.93
C ASP A 2 -8.44 -35.29 -1.17
N VAL A 3 -9.62 -34.66 -1.14
CA VAL A 3 -9.72 -33.20 -1.33
C VAL A 3 -9.14 -32.41 -0.15
N TYR A 4 -9.14 -32.99 1.04
CA TYR A 4 -8.61 -32.31 2.25
C TYR A 4 -7.09 -32.46 2.45
N LYS A 5 -6.40 -33.29 1.66
CA LYS A 5 -4.94 -33.49 1.78
C LYS A 5 -4.10 -32.47 1.01
N ARG A 6 -4.71 -31.59 0.23
CA ARG A 6 -4.06 -30.48 -0.48
C ARG A 6 -4.52 -29.11 0.06
N GLN A 7 -4.71 -28.98 1.34
CA GLN A 7 -4.75 -27.65 1.90
C GLN A 7 -3.33 -27.06 1.80
N ALA A 8 -3.12 -26.24 0.78
CA ALA A 8 -1.98 -25.34 0.81
C ALA A 8 -2.06 -24.57 2.13
N MET A 9 -1.12 -24.82 3.05
CA MET A 9 -1.07 -24.06 4.28
C MET A 9 -0.83 -22.60 3.90
N TRP A 10 -1.72 -21.71 4.36
CA TRP A 10 -1.48 -20.30 4.28
C TRP A 10 -0.26 -19.98 5.15
N ASN A 11 0.79 -19.42 4.54
CA ASN A 11 2.01 -19.07 5.23
C ASN A 11 2.05 -17.57 5.46
N TYR A 12 2.24 -17.16 6.71
CA TYR A 12 2.51 -15.81 7.12
C TYR A 12 3.90 -15.76 7.76
N GLU A 13 4.82 -15.02 7.16
CA GLU A 13 6.15 -14.83 7.74
C GLU A 13 6.07 -13.85 8.92
N LYS A 14 6.39 -14.34 10.13
CA LYS A 14 6.39 -13.55 11.36
C LYS A 14 7.66 -12.73 11.53
N ARG A 15 8.11 -12.09 10.45
CA ARG A 15 9.25 -11.18 10.44
C ARG A 15 8.99 -10.04 9.48
N LEU A 16 9.52 -8.87 9.81
CA LEU A 16 9.44 -7.71 8.93
C LEU A 16 10.30 -7.92 7.67
N GLN A 17 9.86 -7.41 6.54
CA GLN A 17 10.59 -7.48 5.28
C GLN A 17 11.93 -6.72 5.35
N TYR A 18 11.98 -5.66 6.14
CA TYR A 18 13.19 -4.93 6.51
C TYR A 18 13.24 -4.78 8.04
N PRO A 19 14.39 -4.97 8.68
CA PRO A 19 14.51 -4.87 10.15
C PRO A 19 14.26 -3.43 10.62
N ILE A 20 13.48 -3.28 11.69
CA ILE A 20 13.18 -1.99 12.31
C ILE A 20 13.57 -2.04 13.77
N SER A 21 14.52 -1.17 14.14
CA SER A 21 15.00 -1.03 15.52
C SER A 21 15.26 0.45 15.80
N ILE A 22 14.23 1.14 16.32
CA ILE A 22 14.29 2.57 16.64
C ILE A 22 14.51 2.70 18.15
N SER A 23 15.62 3.30 18.53
CA SER A 23 16.03 3.45 19.94
C SER A 23 15.35 4.65 20.62
N THR A 24 15.15 5.75 19.87
CA THR A 24 14.64 7.02 20.41
C THR A 24 13.20 7.27 19.99
N PRO A 25 12.21 7.28 20.91
CA PRO A 25 10.83 7.66 20.62
C PRO A 25 10.72 9.09 20.08
N ASN A 26 9.82 9.29 19.12
CA ASN A 26 9.54 10.59 18.52
C ASN A 26 8.09 10.66 18.03
N ALA A 27 7.20 11.09 18.90
CA ALA A 27 5.76 11.17 18.61
C ALA A 27 5.43 12.10 17.43
N LYS A 28 6.19 13.17 17.24
CA LYS A 28 6.00 14.06 16.08
C LYS A 28 6.30 13.35 14.76
N MET A 29 7.36 12.54 14.72
CA MET A 29 7.67 11.75 13.54
C MET A 29 6.61 10.66 13.30
N ALA A 30 6.12 10.02 14.36
CA ALA A 30 5.03 9.04 14.28
C ALA A 30 3.77 9.65 13.65
N SER A 31 3.41 10.91 14.01
CA SER A 31 2.25 11.59 13.46
C SER A 31 2.34 11.87 11.95
N PHE A 32 3.55 11.93 11.39
CA PHE A 32 3.76 12.05 9.96
C PHE A 32 3.72 10.68 9.27
N ILE A 33 4.39 9.70 9.86
CA ILE A 33 4.54 8.35 9.27
C ILE A 33 3.22 7.59 9.27
N ILE A 34 2.31 7.83 10.22
CA ILE A 34 0.99 7.19 10.25
C ILE A 34 0.21 7.37 8.93
N SER A 35 0.51 8.43 8.18
CA SER A 35 -0.09 8.67 6.86
C SER A 35 0.16 7.52 5.87
N GLN A 36 1.30 6.84 5.99
CA GLN A 36 1.61 5.67 5.18
C GLN A 36 0.96 4.39 5.72
N TYR A 37 0.39 4.42 6.92
CA TYR A 37 -0.44 3.31 7.41
C TYR A 37 -1.85 3.36 6.83
N GLY A 38 -2.55 4.48 7.00
CA GLY A 38 -3.97 4.59 6.67
C GLY A 38 -4.38 5.89 5.99
N GLY A 39 -3.44 6.67 5.48
CA GLY A 39 -3.75 7.84 4.65
C GLY A 39 -4.08 7.45 3.20
N PRO A 40 -4.45 8.43 2.36
CA PRO A 40 -4.94 8.20 0.98
C PRO A 40 -3.90 7.54 0.05
N ASP A 41 -2.62 7.73 0.35
CA ASP A 41 -1.52 7.16 -0.41
C ASP A 41 -0.75 6.11 0.43
N GLY A 42 -1.41 5.52 1.44
CA GLY A 42 -0.79 4.59 2.38
C GLY A 42 -0.99 3.12 2.00
N GLU A 43 -0.23 2.26 2.69
CA GLU A 43 -0.10 0.82 2.39
C GLU A 43 -1.43 0.05 2.55
N MET A 44 -2.31 0.47 3.47
CA MET A 44 -3.62 -0.16 3.63
C MET A 44 -4.47 0.02 2.37
N GLY A 45 -4.54 1.22 1.83
CA GLY A 45 -5.25 1.51 0.59
C GLY A 45 -4.64 0.78 -0.60
N ALA A 46 -3.31 0.77 -0.72
CA ALA A 46 -2.57 0.09 -1.77
C ALA A 46 -2.86 -1.41 -1.79
N SER A 47 -2.68 -2.10 -0.65
CA SER A 47 -2.93 -3.53 -0.55
C SER A 47 -4.37 -3.90 -0.90
N MET A 48 -5.36 -3.19 -0.35
CA MET A 48 -6.78 -3.46 -0.60
C MET A 48 -7.16 -3.20 -2.06
N ARG A 49 -6.62 -2.15 -2.68
CA ARG A 49 -6.81 -1.83 -4.11
C ARG A 49 -6.35 -2.98 -4.98
N TYR A 50 -5.09 -3.37 -4.90
CA TYR A 50 -4.51 -4.39 -5.78
C TYR A 50 -5.10 -5.77 -5.56
N LEU A 51 -5.34 -6.16 -4.31
CA LEU A 51 -5.97 -7.43 -3.98
C LEU A 51 -7.45 -7.49 -4.37
N ALA A 52 -8.15 -6.37 -4.45
CA ALA A 52 -9.52 -6.31 -4.98
C ALA A 52 -9.52 -6.36 -6.51
N GLN A 53 -8.69 -5.56 -7.18
CA GLN A 53 -8.63 -5.47 -8.64
C GLN A 53 -8.22 -6.78 -9.30
N ARG A 54 -7.35 -7.59 -8.69
CA ARG A 54 -6.84 -8.85 -9.27
C ARG A 54 -7.94 -9.80 -9.76
N PHE A 55 -9.13 -9.75 -9.17
CA PHE A 55 -10.26 -10.60 -9.56
C PHE A 55 -10.90 -10.21 -10.90
N SER A 56 -10.63 -9.00 -11.39
CA SER A 56 -11.14 -8.46 -12.65
C SER A 56 -10.23 -8.76 -13.85
N PHE A 57 -9.00 -9.23 -13.62
CA PHE A 57 -8.04 -9.48 -14.69
C PHE A 57 -8.14 -10.91 -15.21
N ALA A 58 -8.47 -11.04 -16.50
CA ALA A 58 -8.51 -12.34 -17.19
C ALA A 58 -7.11 -12.93 -17.41
N ASN A 59 -6.09 -12.08 -17.61
CA ASN A 59 -4.71 -12.51 -17.77
C ASN A 59 -4.08 -12.93 -16.44
N PRO A 60 -3.72 -14.22 -16.25
CA PRO A 60 -3.18 -14.71 -14.99
C PRO A 60 -1.81 -14.12 -14.61
N ARG A 61 -1.04 -13.61 -15.58
CA ARG A 61 0.24 -12.95 -15.31
C ARG A 61 0.00 -11.59 -14.66
N ILE A 62 -0.97 -10.83 -15.17
CA ILE A 62 -1.33 -9.52 -14.61
C ILE A 62 -1.96 -9.72 -13.23
N ALA A 63 -2.92 -10.64 -13.09
CA ALA A 63 -3.50 -11.01 -11.79
C ALA A 63 -2.42 -11.45 -10.78
N GLY A 64 -1.38 -12.14 -11.25
CA GLY A 64 -0.20 -12.52 -10.45
C GLY A 64 0.58 -11.32 -9.96
N VAL A 65 0.84 -10.32 -10.82
CA VAL A 65 1.53 -9.07 -10.44
C VAL A 65 0.76 -8.33 -9.35
N LEU A 66 -0.57 -8.16 -9.52
CA LEU A 66 -1.43 -7.53 -8.52
C LEU A 66 -1.44 -8.30 -7.19
N THR A 67 -1.40 -9.63 -7.25
CA THR A 67 -1.33 -10.47 -6.06
C THR A 67 -0.01 -10.32 -5.33
N ASP A 68 1.12 -10.36 -6.06
CA ASP A 68 2.45 -10.20 -5.50
C ASP A 68 2.61 -8.84 -4.81
N ILE A 69 2.30 -7.76 -5.55
CA ILE A 69 2.43 -6.40 -5.02
C ILE A 69 1.44 -6.19 -3.87
N GLY A 70 0.16 -6.53 -4.05
CA GLY A 70 -0.85 -6.32 -3.00
C GLY A 70 -0.57 -7.09 -1.70
N THR A 71 0.09 -8.25 -1.76
CA THR A 71 0.54 -8.97 -0.56
C THR A 71 1.82 -8.38 0.01
N GLU A 72 2.71 -7.82 -0.80
CA GLU A 72 3.88 -7.09 -0.33
C GLU A 72 3.49 -5.82 0.42
N GLU A 73 2.44 -5.10 -0.03
CA GLU A 73 1.90 -3.92 0.69
C GLU A 73 1.37 -4.26 2.09
N LEU A 74 0.91 -5.49 2.33
CA LEU A 74 0.61 -5.94 3.70
C LEU A 74 1.87 -6.03 4.57
N ALA A 75 3.00 -6.44 4.00
CA ALA A 75 4.28 -6.44 4.72
C ALA A 75 4.79 -5.01 4.98
N HIS A 76 4.59 -4.09 4.03
CA HIS A 76 4.89 -2.67 4.20
C HIS A 76 4.01 -2.05 5.30
N LEU A 77 2.71 -2.36 5.31
CA LEU A 77 1.79 -1.95 6.37
C LEU A 77 2.28 -2.37 7.76
N GLU A 78 2.78 -3.61 7.91
CA GLU A 78 3.40 -4.07 9.15
C GLU A 78 4.65 -3.27 9.53
N MET A 79 5.49 -2.95 8.55
CA MET A 79 6.68 -2.12 8.79
C MET A 79 6.31 -0.74 9.29
N ILE A 80 5.35 -0.07 8.67
CA ILE A 80 4.85 1.24 9.12
C ILE A 80 4.26 1.14 10.53
N GLY A 81 3.47 0.12 10.80
CA GLY A 81 2.92 -0.15 12.14
C GLY A 81 4.02 -0.32 13.20
N ALA A 82 5.08 -1.08 12.87
CA ALA A 82 6.23 -1.28 13.75
C ALA A 82 7.01 0.03 14.01
N ILE A 83 7.22 0.86 12.99
CA ILE A 83 7.87 2.17 13.11
C ILE A 83 7.04 3.07 14.04
N VAL A 84 5.74 3.23 13.77
CA VAL A 84 4.84 4.07 14.59
C VAL A 84 4.83 3.58 16.04
N ARG A 85 4.74 2.27 16.27
CA ARG A 85 4.75 1.68 17.61
C ARG A 85 6.06 1.95 18.36
N GLN A 86 7.21 1.85 17.68
CA GLN A 86 8.50 2.12 18.30
C GLN A 86 8.72 3.61 18.58
N LEU A 87 8.24 4.49 17.71
CA LEU A 87 8.31 5.93 17.89
C LEU A 87 7.41 6.47 19.01
N THR A 88 6.37 5.72 19.40
CA THR A 88 5.38 6.16 20.40
C THR A 88 5.51 5.44 21.75
N ARG A 89 6.45 4.51 21.90
CA ARG A 89 6.60 3.75 23.14
C ARG A 89 7.18 4.61 24.27
N GLY A 90 6.61 4.45 25.47
CA GLY A 90 7.16 5.03 26.69
C GLY A 90 7.11 6.57 26.78
N LEU A 91 6.33 7.23 25.93
CA LEU A 91 6.17 8.69 25.96
C LEU A 91 5.45 9.17 27.21
N SER A 92 5.96 10.26 27.79
CA SER A 92 5.28 10.97 28.87
C SER A 92 4.16 11.87 28.34
N ALA A 93 3.22 12.26 29.21
CA ALA A 93 2.16 13.23 28.86
C ALA A 93 2.72 14.54 28.31
N LYS A 94 3.82 15.03 28.88
CA LYS A 94 4.49 16.24 28.42
C LYS A 94 5.02 16.13 26.97
N GLU A 95 5.60 14.99 26.63
CA GLU A 95 6.09 14.73 25.26
C GLU A 95 4.94 14.60 24.28
N LEU A 96 3.84 13.95 24.67
CA LEU A 96 2.63 13.85 23.85
C LEU A 96 2.04 15.23 23.54
N GLU A 97 1.90 16.09 24.54
CA GLU A 97 1.39 17.45 24.37
C GLU A 97 2.32 18.28 23.47
N ALA A 98 3.63 18.27 23.74
CA ALA A 98 4.61 19.05 23.00
C ALA A 98 4.76 18.64 21.53
N SER A 99 4.48 17.37 21.20
CA SER A 99 4.60 16.84 19.83
C SER A 99 3.39 17.09 18.94
N GLY A 100 2.23 17.45 19.52
CA GLY A 100 0.96 17.50 18.81
C GLY A 100 0.31 16.13 18.60
N PHE A 101 0.83 15.07 19.22
CA PHE A 101 0.30 13.70 19.12
C PHE A 101 -0.83 13.43 20.14
N ALA A 102 -1.06 14.34 21.07
CA ALA A 102 -2.06 14.17 22.13
C ALA A 102 -3.48 13.86 21.61
N PRO A 103 -4.01 14.51 20.54
CA PRO A 103 -5.33 14.14 20.01
C PRO A 103 -5.42 12.68 19.58
N TYR A 104 -4.40 12.18 18.88
CA TYR A 104 -4.33 10.77 18.49
C TYR A 104 -4.30 9.84 19.72
N TYR A 105 -3.48 10.20 20.71
CA TYR A 105 -3.33 9.42 21.95
C TYR A 105 -4.63 9.33 22.75
N ILE A 106 -5.41 10.40 22.81
CA ILE A 106 -6.71 10.40 23.50
C ILE A 106 -7.65 9.33 22.93
N ASP A 107 -7.72 9.22 21.62
CA ASP A 107 -8.63 8.28 20.97
C ASP A 107 -8.09 6.85 20.88
N HIS A 108 -6.77 6.70 20.71
CA HIS A 108 -6.15 5.42 20.32
C HIS A 108 -5.06 4.94 21.27
N THR A 109 -4.68 5.74 22.26
CA THR A 109 -3.56 5.46 23.19
C THR A 109 -2.27 5.10 22.41
N ALA A 110 -1.68 3.93 22.65
CA ALA A 110 -0.53 3.39 21.91
C ALA A 110 -0.92 2.42 20.79
N GLY A 111 -2.19 2.34 20.44
CA GLY A 111 -2.67 1.55 19.30
C GLY A 111 -2.28 2.18 17.97
N VAL A 112 -2.07 1.36 16.95
CA VAL A 112 -1.86 1.85 15.60
C VAL A 112 -3.22 1.90 14.90
N TRP A 113 -3.67 3.11 14.60
CA TRP A 113 -4.97 3.36 14.00
C TRP A 113 -4.81 3.89 12.57
N PRO A 114 -5.55 3.36 11.57
CA PRO A 114 -5.42 3.77 10.17
C PRO A 114 -6.02 5.16 9.94
N GLN A 115 -5.14 6.14 9.76
CA GLN A 115 -5.51 7.52 9.44
C GLN A 115 -4.39 8.21 8.65
N ALA A 116 -4.73 9.34 8.03
CA ALA A 116 -3.77 10.29 7.49
C ALA A 116 -3.07 11.07 8.60
N ALA A 117 -1.94 11.71 8.30
CA ALA A 117 -1.20 12.57 9.22
C ALA A 117 -2.07 13.72 9.80
N GLY A 118 -3.03 14.20 9.04
CA GLY A 118 -4.00 15.21 9.47
C GLY A 118 -5.16 14.68 10.32
N GLY A 119 -5.18 13.39 10.67
CA GLY A 119 -6.20 12.78 11.52
C GLY A 119 -7.45 12.28 10.78
N VAL A 120 -7.51 12.38 9.46
CA VAL A 120 -8.62 11.83 8.68
C VAL A 120 -8.52 10.30 8.69
N PRO A 121 -9.56 9.59 9.15
CA PRO A 121 -9.57 8.12 9.16
C PRO A 121 -9.45 7.53 7.76
N PHE A 122 -8.89 6.32 7.67
CA PHE A 122 -8.88 5.57 6.42
C PHE A 122 -10.30 5.43 5.84
N SER A 123 -10.41 5.62 4.55
CA SER A 123 -11.65 5.45 3.82
C SER A 123 -11.42 4.67 2.53
N ALA A 124 -12.24 3.65 2.27
CA ALA A 124 -12.20 2.91 1.02
C ALA A 124 -12.56 3.75 -0.21
N THR A 125 -13.06 4.99 -0.02
CA THR A 125 -13.30 5.93 -1.12
C THR A 125 -12.02 6.51 -1.72
N GLU A 126 -10.87 6.29 -1.08
CA GLU A 126 -9.56 6.79 -1.50
C GLU A 126 -8.89 5.92 -2.58
N PHE A 127 -9.45 4.77 -2.91
CA PHE A 127 -8.93 3.90 -3.97
C PHE A 127 -10.04 3.40 -4.90
N GLN A 128 -9.65 2.91 -6.07
CA GLN A 128 -10.54 2.38 -7.08
C GLN A 128 -10.34 0.86 -7.28
N SER A 129 -11.43 0.20 -7.63
CA SER A 129 -11.43 -1.15 -8.20
C SER A 129 -12.63 -1.17 -9.17
N SER A 130 -12.41 -0.64 -10.37
CA SER A 130 -13.47 -0.32 -11.33
C SER A 130 -13.89 -1.54 -12.16
N GLY A 131 -13.00 -2.53 -12.30
CA GLY A 131 -13.15 -3.65 -13.20
C GLY A 131 -12.75 -3.35 -14.65
N ASP A 132 -12.35 -2.11 -14.94
CA ASP A 132 -11.67 -1.76 -16.19
C ASP A 132 -10.17 -1.93 -16.02
N ALA A 133 -9.61 -2.90 -16.72
CA ALA A 133 -8.22 -3.31 -16.52
C ALA A 133 -7.20 -2.21 -16.85
N ILE A 134 -7.49 -1.34 -17.82
CA ILE A 134 -6.61 -0.23 -18.19
C ILE A 134 -6.71 0.89 -17.16
N ALA A 135 -7.94 1.27 -16.79
CA ALA A 135 -8.18 2.30 -15.79
C ALA A 135 -7.55 1.91 -14.44
N ASP A 136 -7.74 0.67 -14.01
CA ASP A 136 -7.21 0.16 -12.75
C ASP A 136 -5.66 0.16 -12.75
N LEU A 137 -4.99 -0.33 -13.80
CA LEU A 137 -3.52 -0.31 -13.87
C LEU A 137 -2.92 1.10 -13.96
N VAL A 138 -3.58 2.03 -14.65
CA VAL A 138 -3.14 3.43 -14.69
C VAL A 138 -3.27 4.09 -13.31
N GLU A 139 -4.36 3.80 -12.61
CA GLU A 139 -4.55 4.27 -11.23
C GLU A 139 -3.50 3.67 -10.28
N ASP A 140 -3.17 2.38 -10.42
CA ASP A 140 -2.13 1.72 -9.61
C ASP A 140 -0.78 2.38 -9.80
N MET A 141 -0.38 2.66 -11.04
CA MET A 141 0.85 3.39 -11.34
C MET A 141 0.87 4.79 -10.71
N ALA A 142 -0.27 5.47 -10.72
CA ALA A 142 -0.40 6.79 -10.09
C ALA A 142 -0.34 6.67 -8.56
N ALA A 143 -0.92 5.63 -7.98
CA ALA A 143 -0.88 5.35 -6.55
C ALA A 143 0.56 5.14 -6.05
N GLU A 144 1.36 4.30 -6.74
CA GLU A 144 2.78 4.08 -6.41
C GLU A 144 3.60 5.38 -6.43
N GLN A 145 3.38 6.24 -7.43
CA GLN A 145 4.08 7.52 -7.49
C GLN A 145 3.64 8.49 -6.38
N LYS A 146 2.38 8.44 -5.95
CA LYS A 146 1.89 9.24 -4.83
C LYS A 146 2.49 8.75 -3.51
N ALA A 147 2.54 7.44 -3.28
CA ALA A 147 3.19 6.83 -2.12
C ALA A 147 4.68 7.16 -2.08
N ARG A 148 5.42 6.95 -3.19
CA ARG A 148 6.83 7.35 -3.31
C ARG A 148 7.07 8.82 -2.97
N LYS A 149 6.23 9.74 -3.50
CA LYS A 149 6.31 11.18 -3.18
C LYS A 149 6.10 11.42 -1.69
N THR A 150 5.17 10.71 -1.05
CA THR A 150 4.90 10.85 0.38
C THR A 150 6.09 10.35 1.21
N TYR A 151 6.71 9.24 0.85
CA TYR A 151 7.97 8.79 1.45
C TYR A 151 9.11 9.81 1.28
N ASP A 152 9.26 10.42 0.11
CA ASP A 152 10.23 11.51 -0.10
C ASP A 152 9.99 12.69 0.86
N ASN A 153 8.72 13.05 1.11
CA ASN A 153 8.39 14.10 2.07
C ASN A 153 8.74 13.73 3.51
N ILE A 154 8.46 12.49 3.91
CA ILE A 154 8.84 11.96 5.22
C ILE A 154 10.37 11.98 5.39
N LEU A 155 11.12 11.53 4.40
CA LEU A 155 12.59 11.50 4.42
C LEU A 155 13.22 12.89 4.58
N ARG A 156 12.59 13.95 4.02
CA ARG A 156 13.06 15.34 4.24
C ARG A 156 12.97 15.78 5.70
N LEU A 157 12.09 15.15 6.49
CA LEU A 157 11.87 15.47 7.89
C LEU A 157 12.54 14.47 8.83
N ALA A 158 12.81 13.24 8.38
CA ALA A 158 13.43 12.18 9.16
C ALA A 158 14.94 12.43 9.28
N LYS A 159 15.39 12.87 10.47
CA LYS A 159 16.81 13.11 10.76
C LYS A 159 17.49 11.89 11.37
N ASP A 160 16.71 11.02 12.02
CA ASP A 160 17.19 9.81 12.65
C ASP A 160 17.38 8.72 11.60
N GLN A 161 18.57 8.14 11.55
CA GLN A 161 18.94 7.10 10.59
C GLN A 161 18.13 5.82 10.82
N GLU A 162 17.82 5.49 12.09
CA GLU A 162 17.02 4.30 12.43
C GLU A 162 15.58 4.39 11.90
N VAL A 163 15.09 5.60 11.66
CA VAL A 163 13.80 5.88 11.00
C VAL A 163 13.98 5.98 9.49
N ALA A 164 15.00 6.70 9.04
CA ALA A 164 15.18 7.00 7.62
C ALA A 164 15.49 5.76 6.77
N ASP A 165 16.24 4.78 7.30
CA ASP A 165 16.63 3.60 6.52
C ASP A 165 15.45 2.70 6.13
N PRO A 166 14.56 2.29 7.05
CA PRO A 166 13.38 1.54 6.66
C PRO A 166 12.44 2.34 5.74
N ILE A 167 12.34 3.67 5.91
CA ILE A 167 11.54 4.50 5.00
C ILE A 167 12.17 4.59 3.60
N ARG A 168 13.51 4.61 3.48
CA ARG A 168 14.18 4.52 2.16
C ARG A 168 13.92 3.19 1.49
N PHE A 169 13.95 2.10 2.25
CA PHE A 169 13.62 0.78 1.72
C PHE A 169 12.21 0.77 1.13
N LEU A 170 11.20 1.20 1.88
CA LEU A 170 9.82 1.29 1.42
C LEU A 170 9.72 2.17 0.16
N ARG A 171 10.29 3.37 0.19
CA ARG A 171 10.30 4.28 -0.95
C ARG A 171 10.88 3.65 -2.23
N GLU A 172 11.89 2.80 -2.11
CA GLU A 172 12.48 2.10 -3.25
C GLU A 172 11.58 0.98 -3.77
N ARG A 173 10.78 0.36 -2.90
CA ARG A 173 9.78 -0.63 -3.31
C ARG A 173 8.69 -0.01 -4.19
N GLU A 174 8.22 1.19 -3.87
CA GLU A 174 7.26 1.93 -4.70
C GLU A 174 7.74 2.13 -6.14
N ILE A 175 9.04 2.34 -6.33
CA ILE A 175 9.62 2.45 -7.70
C ILE A 175 9.55 1.11 -8.44
N VAL A 176 9.84 0.01 -7.74
CA VAL A 176 9.76 -1.33 -8.32
C VAL A 176 8.32 -1.70 -8.65
N HIS A 177 7.37 -1.40 -7.78
CA HIS A 177 5.94 -1.63 -8.01
C HIS A 177 5.43 -0.83 -9.20
N PHE A 178 5.76 0.45 -9.28
CA PHE A 178 5.46 1.30 -10.44
C PHE A 178 5.96 0.69 -11.76
N GLN A 179 7.19 0.20 -11.79
CA GLN A 179 7.77 -0.44 -12.97
C GLN A 179 7.01 -1.72 -13.34
N ARG A 180 6.70 -2.56 -12.36
CA ARG A 180 5.95 -3.82 -12.57
C ARG A 180 4.53 -3.57 -13.08
N PHE A 181 3.83 -2.56 -12.57
CA PHE A 181 2.52 -2.16 -13.10
C PHE A 181 2.62 -1.60 -14.52
N GLY A 182 3.69 -0.84 -14.84
CA GLY A 182 3.96 -0.38 -16.20
C GLY A 182 4.19 -1.53 -17.19
N GLU A 183 4.90 -2.57 -16.77
CA GLU A 183 5.08 -3.79 -17.57
C GLU A 183 3.76 -4.55 -17.76
N ALA A 184 2.92 -4.63 -16.71
CA ALA A 184 1.60 -5.25 -16.77
C ALA A 184 0.67 -4.49 -17.71
N LEU A 185 0.67 -3.16 -17.67
CA LEU A 185 -0.10 -2.30 -18.57
C LEU A 185 0.35 -2.51 -20.03
N ARG A 186 1.67 -2.54 -20.31
CA ARG A 186 2.19 -2.82 -21.64
C ARG A 186 1.73 -4.19 -22.15
N LEU A 187 1.81 -5.22 -21.32
CA LEU A 187 1.35 -6.56 -21.67
C LEU A 187 -0.14 -6.57 -22.02
N LEU A 188 -0.97 -5.88 -21.22
CA LEU A 188 -2.40 -5.75 -21.49
C LEU A 188 -2.67 -5.05 -22.82
N GLN A 189 -1.96 -3.95 -23.10
CA GLN A 189 -2.10 -3.19 -24.35
C GLN A 189 -1.71 -4.02 -25.59
N GLU A 190 -0.66 -4.84 -25.48
CA GLU A 190 -0.26 -5.76 -26.53
C GLU A 190 -1.34 -6.83 -26.80
N GLU A 191 -1.96 -7.38 -25.76
CA GLU A 191 -3.03 -8.37 -25.89
C GLU A 191 -4.31 -7.80 -26.50
N LEU A 192 -4.61 -6.55 -26.23
CA LEU A 192 -5.81 -5.90 -26.73
C LEU A 192 -5.65 -5.37 -28.18
N ASP A 193 -4.47 -5.49 -28.78
CA ASP A 193 -4.15 -4.86 -30.08
C ASP A 193 -4.60 -3.38 -30.12
N SER A 194 -4.16 -2.61 -29.16
CA SER A 194 -4.82 -1.44 -28.58
C SER A 194 -4.66 -0.15 -29.38
N LYS A 195 -5.10 -0.15 -30.65
CA LYS A 195 -5.16 1.10 -31.42
C LYS A 195 -6.19 2.09 -30.88
N ASN A 196 -7.18 1.62 -30.11
CA ASN A 196 -8.26 2.41 -29.53
C ASN A 196 -8.69 1.92 -28.15
N TYR A 197 -7.75 1.55 -27.29
CA TYR A 197 -8.05 0.99 -25.96
C TYR A 197 -8.84 1.94 -25.03
N TYR A 198 -8.89 3.24 -25.31
CA TYR A 198 -9.76 4.19 -24.60
C TYR A 198 -11.25 4.05 -24.94
N ALA A 199 -11.58 3.34 -26.01
CA ALA A 199 -12.93 3.25 -26.51
C ALA A 199 -13.74 2.04 -25.98
N PHE A 200 -13.11 1.11 -25.25
CA PHE A 200 -13.78 -0.07 -24.75
C PHE A 200 -13.21 -0.61 -23.44
N ASN A 201 -14.06 -1.28 -22.68
CA ASN A 201 -13.67 -2.00 -21.48
C ASN A 201 -13.43 -3.49 -21.83
N PRO A 202 -12.19 -4.00 -21.79
CA PRO A 202 -11.87 -5.36 -22.22
C PRO A 202 -12.56 -6.44 -21.40
N ASN A 203 -12.89 -6.18 -20.13
CA ASN A 203 -13.58 -7.16 -19.28
C ASN A 203 -15.06 -7.31 -19.63
N PHE A 204 -15.65 -6.29 -20.23
CA PHE A 204 -17.08 -6.27 -20.60
C PHE A 204 -17.27 -6.52 -22.10
N ASP A 205 -16.56 -5.81 -22.94
CA ASP A 205 -16.78 -5.79 -24.38
C ASP A 205 -16.32 -7.06 -25.08
N CYS A 206 -15.28 -7.73 -24.57
CA CYS A 206 -14.85 -9.03 -25.09
C CYS A 206 -15.90 -10.13 -24.91
N MET A 207 -16.79 -10.01 -23.95
CA MET A 207 -17.87 -10.98 -23.73
C MET A 207 -19.03 -10.81 -24.72
N GLN A 208 -19.19 -9.65 -25.33
CA GLN A 208 -20.27 -9.37 -26.29
C GLN A 208 -19.94 -9.82 -27.73
N ASN A 209 -18.65 -9.97 -28.05
CA ASN A 209 -18.23 -10.38 -29.40
C ASN A 209 -18.26 -11.89 -29.65
N THR A 210 -18.59 -12.72 -28.64
CA THR A 210 -18.75 -14.18 -28.79
C THR A 210 -20.16 -14.62 -29.20
N THR A 211 -21.08 -13.66 -29.40
CA THR A 211 -22.50 -13.91 -29.79
C THR A 211 -22.88 -13.31 -31.13
N ARG A 212 -21.91 -13.11 -32.06
CA ARG A 212 -22.22 -12.75 -33.45
C ARG A 212 -21.71 -13.81 -34.41
#